data_803ac4a4f9c63fd9008ea0c7da8f6671
#
_entry.id   803ac4a4f9c63fd9008ea0c7da8f6671
#
_cell.length_a   1.000
_cell.length_b   1.000
_cell.length_c   1.000
_cell.angle_alpha   90.00
_cell.angle_beta   90.00
_cell.angle_gamma   90.00
#
_symmetry.space_group_name_H-M   'P 1'
#
loop_
_entity.id
_entity.type
_entity.pdbx_description
1 polymer ?
#
loop_
_entity_poly.entity_id
_entity_poly.type
_entity_poly.pdbx_seq_one_letter_code
_entity_poly.pdbx_strand_id
1 'polypeptide(L)'
;MKIPLRYQTTEFDCGPTALMNAVSFLFDIETIPPEIPKHISTIGNDRCDPSGRAGWWGTSPEALCYAACWLNTFSRSTGFPLRCETLKGGDVRLCPGSRLRDCLEQGGAALVSCWLDTPHYVTLTGLQGEDVRVFDPYYRETQVPGECGKFVFDQPKICNRLIPAEHLDETRPSECTMCAYDGRIAILLYKTGEARELI
;
A
#
# COMPACT_ATOMS: atom_id res chain seq x y z
N MET A 1 5.49 12.11 15.79
CA MET A 1 5.06 13.13 14.78
C MET A 1 4.80 12.44 13.44
N LYS A 2 3.68 12.72 12.74
CA LYS A 2 3.44 12.25 11.38
C LYS A 2 4.34 12.97 10.38
N ILE A 3 5.02 12.20 9.54
CA ILE A 3 5.85 12.72 8.44
C ILE A 3 5.10 12.61 7.10
N PRO A 4 5.51 13.36 6.07
CA PRO A 4 5.04 13.14 4.70
C PRO A 4 5.28 11.70 4.25
N LEU A 5 4.36 11.15 3.47
CA LEU A 5 4.53 9.87 2.78
C LEU A 5 5.62 10.03 1.71
N ARG A 6 6.29 8.95 1.39
CA ARG A 6 7.52 8.97 0.60
C ARG A 6 7.25 8.61 -0.86
N TYR A 7 7.99 9.23 -1.74
CA TYR A 7 8.10 8.81 -3.12
C TYR A 7 9.19 7.75 -3.27
N GLN A 8 9.04 6.89 -4.27
CA GLN A 8 10.06 5.91 -4.63
C GLN A 8 11.32 6.58 -5.16
N THR A 9 12.46 5.94 -4.99
CA THR A 9 13.75 6.46 -5.41
C THR A 9 14.24 5.88 -6.73
N THR A 10 13.73 4.70 -7.10
CA THR A 10 13.98 4.04 -8.38
C THR A 10 12.65 3.61 -9.01
N GLU A 11 12.66 3.24 -10.28
CA GLU A 11 11.47 2.76 -10.99
C GLU A 11 10.90 1.43 -10.44
N PHE A 12 11.65 0.75 -9.58
CA PHE A 12 11.32 -0.59 -9.09
C PHE A 12 10.88 -0.64 -7.62
N ASP A 13 10.94 0.48 -6.90
CA ASP A 13 10.73 0.55 -5.44
C ASP A 13 9.27 0.77 -5.01
N CYS A 14 8.30 0.69 -5.93
CA CYS A 14 6.90 0.99 -5.58
C CYS A 14 6.36 0.09 -4.46
N GLY A 15 6.68 -1.20 -4.46
CA GLY A 15 6.22 -2.17 -3.45
C GLY A 15 6.68 -1.82 -2.03
N PRO A 16 8.01 -1.80 -1.74
CA PRO A 16 8.51 -1.46 -0.42
C PRO A 16 8.14 -0.04 0.00
N THR A 17 8.11 0.92 -0.92
CA THR A 17 7.70 2.30 -0.62
C THR A 17 6.23 2.38 -0.24
N ALA A 18 5.34 1.73 -0.98
CA ALA A 18 3.91 1.70 -0.66
C ALA A 18 3.64 1.00 0.69
N LEU A 19 4.33 -0.11 0.98
CA LEU A 19 4.18 -0.79 2.26
C LEU A 19 4.68 0.08 3.42
N MET A 20 5.83 0.75 3.26
CA MET A 20 6.36 1.66 4.27
C MET A 20 5.47 2.90 4.45
N ASN A 21 4.85 3.40 3.38
CA ASN A 21 3.87 4.48 3.45
C ASN A 21 2.64 4.08 4.25
N ALA A 22 2.12 2.85 4.08
CA ALA A 22 1.01 2.35 4.89
C ALA A 22 1.35 2.32 6.39
N VAL A 23 2.56 1.88 6.76
CA VAL A 23 3.05 1.92 8.14
C VAL A 23 3.18 3.37 8.63
N SER A 24 3.78 4.27 7.84
CA SER A 24 3.98 5.69 8.20
C SER A 24 2.67 6.46 8.30
N PHE A 25 1.64 6.06 7.56
CA PHE A 25 0.30 6.61 7.70
C PHE A 25 -0.33 6.25 9.06
N LEU A 26 -0.16 5.01 9.51
CA LEU A 26 -0.76 4.54 10.77
C LEU A 26 -0.01 5.03 12.01
N PHE A 27 1.33 5.13 11.95
CA PHE A 27 2.18 5.39 13.12
C PHE A 27 2.97 6.68 13.00
N ASP A 28 3.29 7.28 14.13
CA ASP A 28 4.25 8.37 14.22
C ASP A 28 5.67 7.85 14.00
N ILE A 29 6.53 8.62 13.32
CA ILE A 29 7.86 8.15 12.92
C ILE A 29 8.70 7.68 14.12
N GLU A 30 8.59 8.37 15.27
CA GLU A 30 9.33 8.04 16.48
C GLU A 30 8.88 6.71 17.11
N THR A 31 7.70 6.24 16.76
CA THR A 31 7.14 4.98 17.31
C THR A 31 7.38 3.76 16.42
N ILE A 32 7.88 3.97 15.20
CA ILE A 32 8.16 2.87 14.27
C ILE A 32 9.53 2.25 14.60
N PRO A 33 9.58 0.98 15.04
CA PRO A 33 10.84 0.30 15.29
C PRO A 33 11.72 0.24 14.04
N PRO A 34 13.05 0.46 14.16
CA PRO A 34 13.96 0.52 13.02
C PRO A 34 14.07 -0.81 12.24
N GLU A 35 13.68 -1.92 12.85
CA GLU A 35 13.62 -3.23 12.21
C GLU A 35 12.59 -3.27 11.07
N ILE A 36 11.47 -2.52 11.21
CA ILE A 36 10.40 -2.50 10.21
C ILE A 36 10.90 -1.93 8.86
N PRO A 37 11.40 -0.68 8.78
CA PRO A 37 11.88 -0.14 7.51
C PRO A 37 13.07 -0.95 6.96
N LYS A 38 13.96 -1.45 7.83
CA LYS A 38 15.09 -2.28 7.42
C LYS A 38 14.62 -3.58 6.76
N HIS A 39 13.65 -4.27 7.36
CA HIS A 39 13.13 -5.53 6.83
C HIS A 39 12.39 -5.31 5.50
N ILE A 40 11.49 -4.31 5.44
CA ILE A 40 10.77 -3.96 4.22
C ILE A 40 11.73 -3.66 3.07
N SER A 41 12.79 -2.88 3.32
CA SER A 41 13.81 -2.57 2.31
C SER A 41 14.61 -3.79 1.84
N THR A 42 14.85 -4.76 2.74
CA THR A 42 15.64 -5.96 2.42
C THR A 42 14.90 -6.93 1.51
N ILE A 43 13.57 -7.06 1.69
CA ILE A 43 12.76 -8.04 0.95
C ILE A 43 11.99 -7.43 -0.22
N GLY A 44 11.90 -6.10 -0.27
CA GLY A 44 10.96 -5.39 -1.14
C GLY A 44 11.28 -5.44 -2.63
N ASN A 45 12.52 -5.74 -3.03
CA ASN A 45 12.94 -5.83 -4.43
C ASN A 45 13.56 -7.19 -4.70
N ASP A 46 12.71 -8.22 -4.71
CA ASP A 46 13.12 -9.62 -4.79
C ASP A 46 13.27 -10.15 -6.22
N ARG A 47 12.78 -9.40 -7.24
CA ARG A 47 12.80 -9.85 -8.63
C ARG A 47 14.07 -9.43 -9.35
N CYS A 48 14.56 -10.32 -10.22
CA CYS A 48 15.68 -10.05 -11.10
C CYS A 48 15.17 -9.61 -12.48
N ASP A 49 15.89 -8.69 -13.11
CA ASP A 49 15.66 -8.36 -14.51
C ASP A 49 16.07 -9.53 -15.45
N PRO A 50 15.75 -9.47 -16.74
CA PRO A 50 16.13 -10.52 -17.70
C PRO A 50 17.65 -10.76 -17.81
N SER A 51 18.49 -9.82 -17.37
CA SER A 51 19.95 -9.98 -17.32
C SER A 51 20.46 -10.61 -16.00
N GLY A 52 19.55 -10.89 -15.05
CA GLY A 52 19.88 -11.49 -13.76
C GLY A 52 20.25 -10.49 -12.66
N ARG A 53 20.09 -9.17 -12.88
CA ARG A 53 20.36 -8.17 -11.84
C ARG A 53 19.24 -8.17 -10.80
N ALA A 54 19.59 -8.52 -9.57
CA ALA A 54 18.66 -8.55 -8.44
C ALA A 54 18.14 -7.13 -8.11
N GLY A 55 16.83 -7.04 -7.80
CA GLY A 55 16.19 -5.79 -7.41
C GLY A 55 15.78 -4.86 -8.57
N TRP A 56 16.02 -5.26 -9.81
CA TRP A 56 15.76 -4.43 -11.01
C TRP A 56 14.49 -4.84 -11.77
N TRP A 57 13.53 -5.51 -11.10
CA TRP A 57 12.27 -5.93 -11.73
C TRP A 57 11.07 -5.82 -10.78
N GLY A 58 11.21 -4.96 -9.77
CA GLY A 58 10.16 -4.67 -8.80
C GLY A 58 9.97 -5.74 -7.72
N THR A 59 8.80 -5.74 -7.14
CA THR A 59 8.42 -6.57 -5.98
C THR A 59 7.43 -7.64 -6.40
N SER A 60 7.66 -8.89 -5.99
CA SER A 60 6.67 -9.94 -6.21
C SER A 60 5.52 -9.89 -5.19
N PRO A 61 4.33 -10.42 -5.53
CA PRO A 61 3.27 -10.64 -4.56
C PRO A 61 3.70 -11.51 -3.37
N GLU A 62 4.59 -12.47 -3.60
CA GLU A 62 5.14 -13.38 -2.59
C GLU A 62 5.98 -12.63 -1.56
N ALA A 63 6.83 -11.70 -2.00
CA ALA A 63 7.62 -10.85 -1.11
C ALA A 63 6.72 -9.98 -0.22
N LEU A 64 5.64 -9.42 -0.76
CA LEU A 64 4.67 -8.67 0.02
C LEU A 64 3.92 -9.55 1.04
N CYS A 65 3.52 -10.76 0.66
CA CYS A 65 2.92 -11.72 1.59
C CYS A 65 3.89 -12.08 2.72
N TYR A 66 5.16 -12.30 2.38
CA TYR A 66 6.21 -12.58 3.36
C TYR A 66 6.41 -11.39 4.31
N ALA A 67 6.46 -10.15 3.78
CA ALA A 67 6.55 -8.94 4.59
C ALA A 67 5.37 -8.81 5.58
N ALA A 68 4.14 -9.05 5.12
CA ALA A 68 2.95 -9.02 5.98
C ALA A 68 3.00 -10.09 7.08
N CYS A 69 3.45 -11.29 6.75
CA CYS A 69 3.63 -12.38 7.72
C CYS A 69 4.70 -12.03 8.77
N TRP A 70 5.84 -11.47 8.32
CA TRP A 70 6.90 -11.03 9.21
C TRP A 70 6.43 -9.89 10.12
N LEU A 71 5.72 -8.88 9.60
CA LEU A 71 5.16 -7.78 10.39
C LEU A 71 4.22 -8.31 11.49
N ASN A 72 3.37 -9.27 11.19
CA ASN A 72 2.51 -9.90 12.19
C ASN A 72 3.30 -10.67 13.27
N THR A 73 4.38 -11.35 12.87
CA THR A 73 5.25 -12.08 13.80
C THR A 73 6.03 -11.10 14.69
N PHE A 74 6.58 -10.04 14.10
CA PHE A 74 7.26 -8.97 14.81
C PHE A 74 6.32 -8.30 15.83
N SER A 75 5.10 -7.96 15.41
CA SER A 75 4.09 -7.36 16.29
C SER A 75 3.76 -8.24 17.49
N ARG A 76 3.56 -9.55 17.28
CA ARG A 76 3.32 -10.48 18.39
C ARG A 76 4.50 -10.61 19.34
N SER A 77 5.74 -10.56 18.83
CA SER A 77 6.95 -10.74 19.65
C SER A 77 7.36 -9.49 20.42
N THR A 78 7.03 -8.30 19.89
CA THR A 78 7.47 -7.02 20.47
C THR A 78 6.36 -6.21 21.12
N GLY A 79 5.10 -6.58 20.92
CA GLY A 79 3.94 -5.79 21.33
C GLY A 79 3.68 -4.57 20.42
N PHE A 80 4.36 -4.44 19.27
CA PHE A 80 4.09 -3.35 18.34
C PHE A 80 2.65 -3.44 17.81
N PRO A 81 1.81 -2.39 17.94
CA PRO A 81 0.37 -2.50 17.77
C PRO A 81 -0.04 -2.47 16.28
N LEU A 82 0.49 -3.40 15.49
CA LEU A 82 0.22 -3.56 14.06
C LEU A 82 -0.33 -4.95 13.77
N ARG A 83 -1.38 -5.03 12.97
CA ARG A 83 -1.89 -6.26 12.36
C ARG A 83 -1.97 -6.11 10.86
N CYS A 84 -1.51 -7.10 10.13
CA CYS A 84 -1.62 -7.19 8.68
C CYS A 84 -2.56 -8.33 8.27
N GLU A 85 -3.29 -8.13 7.19
CA GLU A 85 -4.09 -9.14 6.52
C GLU A 85 -3.79 -9.12 5.03
N THR A 86 -3.65 -10.29 4.41
CA THR A 86 -3.40 -10.42 2.98
C THR A 86 -4.68 -10.84 2.28
N LEU A 87 -5.08 -10.10 1.26
CA LEU A 87 -6.16 -10.45 0.35
C LEU A 87 -5.59 -10.75 -1.03
N LYS A 88 -6.20 -11.71 -1.75
CA LYS A 88 -5.84 -12.07 -3.13
C LYS A 88 -7.09 -12.27 -3.97
N GLY A 89 -6.93 -12.07 -5.27
CA GLY A 89 -7.97 -12.42 -6.22
C GLY A 89 -9.28 -11.65 -6.00
N GLY A 90 -10.39 -12.36 -6.05
CA GLY A 90 -11.74 -11.81 -5.89
C GLY A 90 -12.07 -11.23 -4.51
N ASP A 91 -11.21 -11.46 -3.51
CA ASP A 91 -11.34 -10.83 -2.19
C ASP A 91 -10.87 -9.36 -2.18
N VAL A 92 -10.06 -8.94 -3.17
CA VAL A 92 -9.58 -7.55 -3.30
C VAL A 92 -10.61 -6.74 -4.06
N ARG A 93 -11.52 -6.11 -3.31
CA ARG A 93 -12.65 -5.31 -3.85
C ARG A 93 -12.88 -4.08 -2.99
N LEU A 94 -13.47 -3.05 -3.61
CA LEU A 94 -13.84 -1.78 -2.96
C LEU A 94 -15.37 -1.59 -2.84
N CYS A 95 -16.17 -2.61 -3.17
CA CYS A 95 -17.61 -2.55 -2.98
C CYS A 95 -17.97 -2.46 -1.47
N PRO A 96 -19.14 -1.92 -1.13
CA PRO A 96 -19.62 -1.87 0.25
C PRO A 96 -19.59 -3.26 0.92
N GLY A 97 -19.09 -3.32 2.16
CA GLY A 97 -18.96 -4.56 2.94
C GLY A 97 -17.79 -5.47 2.52
N SER A 98 -16.92 -5.01 1.62
CA SER A 98 -15.68 -5.74 1.33
C SER A 98 -14.60 -5.44 2.37
N ARG A 99 -13.75 -6.43 2.67
CA ARG A 99 -12.69 -6.32 3.69
C ARG A 99 -11.72 -5.17 3.43
N LEU A 100 -11.40 -4.89 2.16
CA LEU A 100 -10.54 -3.77 1.79
C LEU A 100 -11.23 -2.44 2.12
N ARG A 101 -12.50 -2.27 1.74
CA ARG A 101 -13.27 -1.06 2.05
C ARG A 101 -13.45 -0.88 3.56
N ASP A 102 -13.83 -1.93 4.25
CA ASP A 102 -14.00 -1.90 5.71
C ASP A 102 -12.70 -1.50 6.44
N CYS A 103 -11.54 -1.98 5.95
CA CYS A 103 -10.24 -1.57 6.47
C CYS A 103 -10.06 -0.04 6.39
N LEU A 104 -10.34 0.54 5.22
CA LEU A 104 -10.21 1.99 4.99
C LEU A 104 -11.21 2.81 5.82
N GLU A 105 -12.44 2.35 5.96
CA GLU A 105 -13.48 2.98 6.78
C GLU A 105 -13.15 2.95 8.28
N GLN A 106 -12.44 1.93 8.73
CA GLN A 106 -11.95 1.81 10.13
C GLN A 106 -10.65 2.57 10.39
N GLY A 107 -10.16 3.36 9.43
CA GLY A 107 -8.92 4.13 9.57
C GLY A 107 -7.65 3.30 9.39
N GLY A 108 -7.75 2.10 8.84
CA GLY A 108 -6.62 1.31 8.38
C GLY A 108 -6.00 1.88 7.12
N ALA A 109 -4.93 1.24 6.66
CA ALA A 109 -4.29 1.52 5.38
C ALA A 109 -4.14 0.23 4.58
N ALA A 110 -4.01 0.34 3.27
CA ALA A 110 -3.76 -0.82 2.44
C ALA A 110 -2.71 -0.53 1.36
N LEU A 111 -1.84 -1.51 1.08
CA LEU A 111 -1.11 -1.57 -0.17
C LEU A 111 -1.95 -2.39 -1.15
N VAL A 112 -2.10 -1.92 -2.38
CA VAL A 112 -2.78 -2.67 -3.45
C VAL A 112 -1.96 -2.67 -4.73
N SER A 113 -2.09 -3.73 -5.53
CA SER A 113 -1.64 -3.74 -6.92
C SER A 113 -2.61 -2.94 -7.78
N CYS A 114 -2.08 -2.14 -8.68
CA CYS A 114 -2.86 -1.43 -9.69
C CYS A 114 -2.07 -1.32 -11.02
N TRP A 115 -2.69 -0.79 -12.04
CA TRP A 115 -2.08 -0.53 -13.34
C TRP A 115 -1.83 0.96 -13.54
N LEU A 116 -0.59 1.34 -13.82
CA LEU A 116 -0.17 2.68 -14.24
C LEU A 116 0.80 2.52 -15.41
N ASP A 117 0.27 2.24 -16.61
CA ASP A 117 1.04 1.81 -17.80
C ASP A 117 1.91 0.56 -17.59
N THR A 118 2.11 0.16 -16.35
CA THR A 118 2.86 -1.01 -15.90
C THR A 118 2.25 -1.51 -14.58
N PRO A 119 2.48 -2.78 -14.20
CA PRO A 119 2.13 -3.25 -12.86
C PRO A 119 2.78 -2.39 -11.78
N HIS A 120 1.99 -1.88 -10.86
CA HIS A 120 2.41 -0.90 -9.87
C HIS A 120 1.78 -1.19 -8.50
N TYR A 121 2.37 -0.65 -7.43
CA TYR A 121 1.82 -0.72 -6.08
C TYR A 121 1.60 0.68 -5.52
N VAL A 122 0.42 0.90 -4.94
CA VAL A 122 0.04 2.17 -4.31
C VAL A 122 -0.45 1.93 -2.88
N THR A 123 -0.49 3.01 -2.09
CA THR A 123 -1.04 3.00 -0.73
C THR A 123 -2.41 3.63 -0.73
N LEU A 124 -3.40 2.93 -0.18
CA LEU A 124 -4.73 3.47 0.11
C LEU A 124 -4.77 3.88 1.59
N THR A 125 -5.24 5.09 1.87
CA THR A 125 -5.22 5.68 3.22
C THR A 125 -6.60 6.05 3.75
N GLY A 126 -7.66 5.73 3.03
CA GLY A 126 -9.03 5.99 3.45
C GLY A 126 -9.96 6.37 2.30
N LEU A 127 -11.14 6.81 2.65
CA LEU A 127 -12.18 7.24 1.72
C LEU A 127 -12.47 8.74 1.89
N GLN A 128 -12.93 9.38 0.82
CA GLN A 128 -13.46 10.73 0.80
C GLN A 128 -14.70 10.79 -0.11
N GLY A 129 -15.87 10.59 0.49
CA GLY A 129 -17.09 10.34 -0.28
C GLY A 129 -16.97 9.03 -1.04
N GLU A 130 -17.15 9.07 -2.36
CA GLU A 130 -17.00 7.92 -3.25
C GLU A 130 -15.56 7.72 -3.75
N ASP A 131 -14.66 8.65 -3.42
CA ASP A 131 -13.26 8.55 -3.82
C ASP A 131 -12.41 7.85 -2.77
N VAL A 132 -11.42 7.10 -3.24
CA VAL A 132 -10.36 6.53 -2.42
C VAL A 132 -9.20 7.51 -2.35
N ARG A 133 -8.68 7.75 -1.15
CA ARG A 133 -7.42 8.48 -0.93
C ARG A 133 -6.26 7.55 -1.25
N VAL A 134 -5.55 7.87 -2.31
CA VAL A 134 -4.43 7.08 -2.82
C VAL A 134 -3.14 7.88 -2.67
N PHE A 135 -2.10 7.24 -2.18
CA PHE A 135 -0.74 7.74 -2.30
C PHE A 135 0.02 6.87 -3.29
N ASP A 136 0.25 7.44 -4.47
CA ASP A 136 1.11 6.86 -5.49
C ASP A 136 2.57 7.21 -5.18
N PRO A 137 3.45 6.23 -4.96
CA PRO A 137 4.85 6.50 -4.70
C PRO A 137 5.63 7.01 -5.91
N TYR A 138 5.07 6.92 -7.12
CA TYR A 138 5.69 7.52 -8.30
C TYR A 138 5.46 9.04 -8.31
N TYR A 139 6.56 9.82 -8.25
CA TYR A 139 6.46 11.27 -8.19
C TYR A 139 6.05 11.87 -9.53
N ARG A 140 5.06 12.76 -9.51
CA ARG A 140 4.66 13.59 -10.65
C ARG A 140 4.43 15.02 -10.20
N GLU A 141 4.99 15.98 -10.93
CA GLU A 141 4.86 17.41 -10.61
C GLU A 141 3.49 17.97 -10.99
N THR A 142 2.90 17.47 -12.07
CA THR A 142 1.65 17.98 -12.63
C THR A 142 0.75 16.84 -13.07
N GLN A 143 -0.55 17.10 -13.04
CA GLN A 143 -1.52 16.19 -13.65
C GLN A 143 -1.50 16.35 -15.16
N VAL A 144 -1.37 15.24 -15.88
CA VAL A 144 -1.50 15.22 -17.35
C VAL A 144 -2.98 15.14 -17.72
N PRO A 145 -3.47 15.87 -18.73
CA PRO A 145 -4.85 15.75 -19.19
C PRO A 145 -5.18 14.30 -19.57
N GLY A 146 -6.27 13.79 -19.02
CA GLY A 146 -6.71 12.39 -19.23
C GLY A 146 -6.18 11.38 -18.21
N GLU A 147 -5.26 11.76 -17.34
CA GLU A 147 -4.84 10.91 -16.22
C GLU A 147 -6.00 10.66 -15.24
N CYS A 148 -6.03 9.44 -14.76
CA CYS A 148 -7.03 8.99 -13.82
C CYS A 148 -6.92 9.68 -12.46
N GLY A 149 -8.08 10.02 -11.91
CA GLY A 149 -8.21 10.61 -10.60
C GLY A 149 -7.81 12.08 -10.54
N LYS A 150 -8.04 12.69 -9.40
CA LYS A 150 -7.68 14.08 -9.10
C LYS A 150 -6.38 14.11 -8.30
N PHE A 151 -5.39 14.85 -8.75
CA PHE A 151 -4.15 15.07 -8.00
C PHE A 151 -4.39 16.00 -6.79
N VAL A 152 -3.71 15.67 -5.68
CA VAL A 152 -3.78 16.39 -4.40
C VAL A 152 -2.35 16.72 -3.98
N PHE A 153 -2.01 18.01 -3.90
CA PHE A 153 -0.64 18.44 -3.61
C PHE A 153 -0.46 18.99 -2.18
N ASP A 154 -1.57 19.21 -1.48
CA ASP A 154 -1.60 19.86 -0.16
C ASP A 154 -1.78 18.87 1.01
N GLN A 155 -1.84 17.57 0.75
CA GLN A 155 -2.03 16.52 1.75
C GLN A 155 -0.91 15.48 1.77
N PRO A 156 0.37 15.88 1.88
CA PRO A 156 1.52 14.97 1.71
C PRO A 156 1.61 13.85 2.75
N LYS A 157 0.84 13.95 3.84
CA LYS A 157 0.79 12.93 4.90
C LYS A 157 -0.36 11.94 4.74
N ILE A 158 -1.19 12.14 3.72
CA ILE A 158 -2.44 11.37 3.54
C ILE A 158 -2.50 10.77 2.15
N CYS A 159 -2.51 11.60 1.11
CA CYS A 159 -2.66 11.14 -0.27
C CYS A 159 -2.06 12.16 -1.24
N ASN A 160 -1.82 11.72 -2.47
CA ASN A 160 -1.50 12.59 -3.60
C ASN A 160 -2.46 12.41 -4.78
N ARG A 161 -3.45 11.50 -4.65
CA ARG A 161 -4.55 11.31 -5.61
C ARG A 161 -5.86 10.98 -4.92
N LEU A 162 -6.97 11.40 -5.52
CA LEU A 162 -8.33 10.92 -5.24
C LEU A 162 -8.81 10.18 -6.47
N ILE A 163 -9.16 8.90 -6.32
CA ILE A 163 -9.60 8.03 -7.41
C ILE A 163 -10.98 7.47 -7.06
N PRO A 164 -12.00 7.58 -7.94
CA PRO A 164 -13.29 6.96 -7.69
C PRO A 164 -13.14 5.47 -7.37
N ALA A 165 -13.78 5.01 -6.29
CA ALA A 165 -13.66 3.62 -5.84
C ALA A 165 -14.13 2.62 -6.91
N GLU A 166 -15.19 2.97 -7.65
CA GLU A 166 -15.71 2.16 -8.76
C GLU A 166 -14.67 2.01 -9.87
N HIS A 167 -13.98 3.11 -10.23
CA HIS A 167 -12.92 3.07 -11.24
C HIS A 167 -11.71 2.25 -10.79
N LEU A 168 -11.23 2.46 -9.57
CA LEU A 168 -10.11 1.69 -9.02
C LEU A 168 -10.44 0.17 -8.96
N ASP A 169 -11.70 -0.19 -8.72
CA ASP A 169 -12.17 -1.58 -8.64
C ASP A 169 -12.48 -2.22 -10.01
N GLU A 170 -12.33 -1.50 -11.13
CA GLU A 170 -12.55 -2.05 -12.47
C GLU A 170 -11.61 -3.23 -12.75
N THR A 171 -12.15 -4.19 -13.53
CA THR A 171 -11.41 -5.40 -13.93
C THR A 171 -10.67 -5.26 -15.25
N ARG A 172 -10.94 -4.20 -16.01
CA ARG A 172 -10.27 -3.91 -17.27
C ARG A 172 -8.92 -3.25 -17.02
N PRO A 173 -7.86 -3.63 -17.75
CA PRO A 173 -6.59 -2.92 -17.66
C PRO A 173 -6.77 -1.50 -18.21
N SER A 174 -6.79 -0.53 -17.32
CA SER A 174 -6.72 0.89 -17.63
C SER A 174 -5.99 1.61 -16.51
N GLU A 175 -5.59 2.84 -16.74
CA GLU A 175 -4.83 3.59 -15.75
C GLU A 175 -5.59 3.68 -14.41
N CYS A 176 -4.88 3.43 -13.32
CA CYS A 176 -5.40 3.41 -11.95
C CYS A 176 -6.48 2.35 -11.66
N THR A 177 -6.51 1.23 -12.36
CA THR A 177 -7.40 0.11 -12.02
C THR A 177 -6.66 -1.03 -11.36
N MET A 178 -7.33 -1.80 -10.51
CA MET A 178 -6.76 -3.02 -9.92
C MET A 178 -6.75 -4.20 -10.90
N CYS A 179 -7.28 -4.03 -12.12
CA CYS A 179 -7.34 -5.02 -13.19
C CYS A 179 -8.12 -6.29 -12.83
N ALA A 180 -7.88 -7.38 -13.57
CA ALA A 180 -8.54 -8.67 -13.38
C ALA A 180 -8.26 -9.25 -11.99
N TYR A 181 -9.27 -9.94 -11.44
CA TYR A 181 -9.20 -10.46 -10.07
C TYR A 181 -8.03 -11.41 -9.81
N ASP A 182 -7.68 -12.28 -10.75
CA ASP A 182 -6.63 -13.28 -10.61
C ASP A 182 -5.23 -12.68 -10.32
N GLY A 183 -4.99 -11.46 -10.78
CA GLY A 183 -3.74 -10.71 -10.53
C GLY A 183 -3.76 -9.80 -9.30
N ARG A 184 -4.90 -9.64 -8.63
CA ARG A 184 -5.02 -8.70 -7.52
C ARG A 184 -4.36 -9.20 -6.24
N ILE A 185 -3.67 -8.28 -5.57
CA ILE A 185 -3.19 -8.45 -4.19
C ILE A 185 -3.43 -7.16 -3.40
N ALA A 186 -3.80 -7.34 -2.13
CA ALA A 186 -3.81 -6.26 -1.15
C ALA A 186 -3.20 -6.73 0.17
N ILE A 187 -2.43 -5.86 0.81
CA ILE A 187 -1.99 -6.00 2.19
C ILE A 187 -2.73 -4.94 2.99
N LEU A 188 -3.64 -5.36 3.86
CA LEU A 188 -4.36 -4.49 4.77
C LEU A 188 -3.55 -4.33 6.05
N LEU A 189 -3.43 -3.11 6.55
CA LEU A 189 -2.73 -2.78 7.78
C LEU A 189 -3.69 -2.09 8.76
N TYR A 190 -3.69 -2.55 10.00
CA TYR A 190 -4.52 -2.02 11.07
C TYR A 190 -3.64 -1.62 12.25
N LYS A 191 -3.86 -0.42 12.78
CA LYS A 191 -3.35 -0.09 14.09
C LYS A 191 -4.24 -0.76 15.13
N THR A 192 -3.69 -1.71 15.88
CA THR A 192 -4.41 -2.35 17.00
C THR A 192 -4.32 -1.45 18.24
N GLY A 193 -5.31 -1.52 19.14
CA GLY A 193 -5.18 -0.87 20.45
C GLY A 193 -3.97 -1.43 21.21
N GLU A 194 -3.43 -0.67 22.16
CA GLU A 194 -2.42 -1.18 23.09
C GLU A 194 -2.93 -2.50 23.65
N ALA A 195 -2.08 -3.53 23.61
CA ALA A 195 -2.44 -4.85 24.11
C ALA A 195 -2.98 -4.67 25.53
N ARG A 196 -4.28 -4.95 25.75
CA ARG A 196 -4.77 -5.14 27.09
C ARG A 196 -3.91 -6.26 27.66
N GLU A 197 -3.16 -5.94 28.72
CA GLU A 197 -2.45 -6.92 29.50
C GLU A 197 -3.40 -8.08 29.78
N LEU A 198 -3.14 -9.21 29.14
CA LEU A 198 -3.71 -10.47 29.54
C LEU A 198 -2.93 -10.88 30.78
N ILE A 199 -3.48 -10.51 31.93
CA ILE A 199 -3.13 -11.08 33.24
C ILE A 199 -3.65 -12.52 33.27
#